data_5c452c6f91d10632d04bb33fdccee2f2
#
_entry.id   5c452c6f91d10632d04bb33fdccee2f2
#
_cell.length_a   1.000
_cell.length_b   1.000
_cell.length_c   1.000
_cell.angle_alpha   90.00
_cell.angle_beta   90.00
_cell.angle_gamma   90.00
#
_symmetry.space_group_name_H-M   'P 1'
#
loop_
_entity.id
_entity.type
_entity.pdbx_description
1 polymer ?
#
loop_
_entity_poly.entity_id
_entity_poly.type
_entity_poly.pdbx_seq_one_letter_code
_entity_poly.pdbx_strand_id
1 'polypeptide(L)'
;MKDFAALVTRVDQTTRTSAKTEALADYFARASDDDRLWTVALFSGRRPRRAITTTELREWAAERAGLPLWLVEESYPVVGDLAETIALILPPPTRGSDRSLADWIALLRGLRDMDAEARRAEVLAAWDALDAEGRFIFNKLLTGGWRIGVSQKLMTRALARATGRTEAEMAHRLMGAWEPATTTWHALIEAEDAAADLSRPYPFCLAHQLDDGPESLGAPQDWRAEWKWDGIRGQLILRDGQHFVWSRGEELMTDRFPELARARDFLPPGTVIDGEILAWRDGPLPFNALQKRIGRKTVPAKLLKEAPVALAAYDLLEDAGHDIRALPFDARRARLA
;
A
#
# COMPACT_ATOMS: atom_id res chain seq x y z
N MET A 1 13.70 17.67 4.81
CA MET A 1 12.65 18.07 3.85
C MET A 1 13.15 18.16 2.41
N LYS A 2 14.28 18.78 2.11
CA LYS A 2 14.80 18.96 0.73
C LYS A 2 14.90 17.67 -0.06
N ASP A 3 15.51 16.62 0.50
CA ASP A 3 15.67 15.33 -0.19
C ASP A 3 14.32 14.65 -0.49
N PHE A 4 13.36 14.82 0.42
CA PHE A 4 12.02 14.29 0.22
C PHE A 4 11.23 15.07 -0.83
N ALA A 5 11.35 16.38 -0.87
CA ALA A 5 10.75 17.21 -1.91
C ALA A 5 11.35 16.86 -3.29
N ALA A 6 12.66 16.73 -3.39
CA ALA A 6 13.33 16.27 -4.61
C ALA A 6 12.89 14.85 -5.05
N LEU A 7 12.68 13.94 -4.12
CA LEU A 7 12.08 12.62 -4.41
C LEU A 7 10.69 12.78 -5.03
N VAL A 8 9.82 13.57 -4.39
CA VAL A 8 8.45 13.77 -4.87
C VAL A 8 8.44 14.37 -6.27
N THR A 9 9.24 15.39 -6.52
CA THR A 9 9.38 16.01 -7.84
C THR A 9 9.84 14.98 -8.88
N ARG A 10 10.88 14.17 -8.60
CA ARG A 10 11.35 13.11 -9.52
C ARG A 10 10.27 12.08 -9.83
N VAL A 11 9.49 11.69 -8.84
CA VAL A 11 8.42 10.69 -9.00
C VAL A 11 7.22 11.25 -9.77
N ASP A 12 6.90 12.52 -9.57
CA ASP A 12 5.77 13.17 -10.24
C ASP A 12 6.06 13.47 -11.74
N GLN A 13 7.31 13.82 -12.06
CA GLN A 13 7.75 14.15 -13.42
C GLN A 13 7.83 12.96 -14.38
N THR A 14 7.60 11.73 -13.94
CA THR A 14 7.69 10.55 -14.79
C THR A 14 6.47 9.64 -14.65
N THR A 15 6.07 9.02 -15.76
CA THR A 15 5.07 7.94 -15.76
C THR A 15 5.72 6.56 -15.74
N ARG A 16 7.05 6.47 -15.96
CA ARG A 16 7.77 5.19 -16.05
C ARG A 16 7.96 4.56 -14.67
N THR A 17 7.38 3.39 -14.48
CA THR A 17 7.48 2.61 -13.23
C THR A 17 8.93 2.34 -12.82
N SER A 18 9.82 2.01 -13.76
CA SER A 18 11.24 1.77 -13.47
C SER A 18 11.94 3.01 -12.90
N ALA A 19 11.72 4.18 -13.49
CA ALA A 19 12.30 5.45 -13.04
C ALA A 19 11.79 5.85 -11.64
N LYS A 20 10.50 5.63 -11.37
CA LYS A 20 9.91 5.83 -10.03
C LYS A 20 10.53 4.88 -9.00
N THR A 21 10.66 3.59 -9.35
CA THR A 21 11.28 2.58 -8.48
C THR A 21 12.72 2.97 -8.13
N GLU A 22 13.48 3.41 -9.11
CA GLU A 22 14.87 3.84 -8.93
C GLU A 22 14.97 5.08 -8.02
N ALA A 23 14.16 6.10 -8.27
CA ALA A 23 14.13 7.31 -7.45
C ALA A 23 13.81 7.01 -5.98
N LEU A 24 12.85 6.13 -5.72
CA LEU A 24 12.49 5.68 -4.37
C LEU A 24 13.63 4.87 -3.73
N ALA A 25 14.21 3.92 -4.47
CA ALA A 25 15.30 3.09 -3.95
C ALA A 25 16.54 3.92 -3.60
N ASP A 26 16.91 4.89 -4.47
CA ASP A 26 18.01 5.83 -4.21
C ASP A 26 17.76 6.67 -2.95
N TYR A 27 16.52 7.11 -2.75
CA TYR A 27 16.13 7.85 -1.54
C TYR A 27 16.25 6.98 -0.30
N PHE A 28 15.70 5.76 -0.32
CA PHE A 28 15.80 4.82 0.80
C PHE A 28 17.23 4.42 1.13
N ALA A 29 18.14 4.43 0.17
CA ALA A 29 19.55 4.14 0.42
C ALA A 29 20.28 5.26 1.20
N ARG A 30 19.80 6.52 1.13
CA ARG A 30 20.50 7.69 1.65
C ARG A 30 19.83 8.40 2.82
N ALA A 31 18.50 8.34 2.88
CA ALA A 31 17.73 9.03 3.91
C ALA A 31 17.97 8.45 5.31
N SER A 32 17.71 9.24 6.34
CA SER A 32 17.69 8.77 7.73
C SER A 32 16.56 7.76 7.95
N ASP A 33 16.67 6.92 8.95
CA ASP A 33 15.67 5.89 9.27
C ASP A 33 14.29 6.49 9.55
N ASP A 34 14.23 7.62 10.24
CA ASP A 34 12.99 8.33 10.53
C ASP A 34 12.36 8.89 9.25
N ASP A 35 13.15 9.48 8.35
CA ASP A 35 12.66 9.99 7.07
C ASP A 35 12.23 8.85 6.14
N ARG A 36 12.94 7.72 6.12
CA ARG A 36 12.55 6.48 5.40
C ARG A 36 11.19 5.99 5.90
N LEU A 37 11.04 5.86 7.21
CA LEU A 37 9.82 5.37 7.84
C LEU A 37 8.62 6.26 7.52
N TRP A 38 8.77 7.58 7.67
CA TRP A 38 7.71 8.52 7.33
C TRP A 38 7.40 8.53 5.84
N THR A 39 8.40 8.37 4.97
CA THR A 39 8.18 8.26 3.53
C THR A 39 7.33 7.03 3.20
N VAL A 40 7.64 5.88 3.76
CA VAL A 40 6.82 4.66 3.62
C VAL A 40 5.41 4.90 4.15
N ALA A 41 5.27 5.54 5.31
CA ALA A 41 3.98 5.84 5.91
C ALA A 41 3.11 6.72 5.00
N LEU A 42 3.65 7.83 4.50
CA LEU A 42 2.95 8.77 3.65
C LEU A 42 2.47 8.13 2.35
N PHE A 43 3.32 7.38 1.67
CA PHE A 43 2.97 6.69 0.43
C PHE A 43 2.04 5.48 0.66
N SER A 44 2.01 4.92 1.86
CA SER A 44 1.04 3.89 2.27
C SER A 44 -0.27 4.48 2.81
N GLY A 45 -0.46 5.80 2.71
CA GLY A 45 -1.68 6.49 3.14
C GLY A 45 -1.76 6.79 4.64
N ARG A 46 -0.72 6.50 5.41
CA ARG A 46 -0.62 6.82 6.84
C ARG A 46 -0.06 8.24 7.01
N ARG A 47 -0.90 9.19 7.33
CA ARG A 47 -0.54 10.62 7.40
C ARG A 47 -0.93 11.23 8.74
N PRO A 48 -0.26 12.35 9.10
CA PRO A 48 -0.71 13.15 10.24
C PRO A 48 -2.18 13.57 10.08
N ARG A 49 -2.90 13.59 11.17
CA ARG A 49 -4.27 14.08 11.17
C ARG A 49 -4.26 15.59 10.94
N ARG A 50 -5.18 16.06 10.12
CA ARG A 50 -5.31 17.49 9.82
C ARG A 50 -5.57 18.30 11.09
N ALA A 51 -4.80 19.36 11.29
CA ALA A 51 -4.91 20.30 12.41
C ALA A 51 -5.45 21.68 12.00
N ILE A 52 -5.47 21.97 10.70
CA ILE A 52 -5.79 23.30 10.14
C ILE A 52 -6.81 23.10 9.02
N THR A 53 -7.76 24.00 8.92
CA THR A 53 -8.75 24.02 7.86
C THR A 53 -8.18 24.63 6.58
N THR A 54 -8.76 24.29 5.45
CA THR A 54 -8.37 24.90 4.16
C THR A 54 -8.75 26.40 4.08
N THR A 55 -9.74 26.83 4.85
CA THR A 55 -10.12 28.24 4.97
C THR A 55 -9.04 29.03 5.68
N GLU A 56 -8.59 28.58 6.86
CA GLU A 56 -7.49 29.20 7.59
C GLU A 56 -6.22 29.32 6.71
N LEU A 57 -5.87 28.24 5.98
CA LEU A 57 -4.69 28.27 5.11
C LEU A 57 -4.80 29.31 3.98
N ARG A 58 -6.00 29.49 3.39
CA ARG A 58 -6.22 30.48 2.34
C ARG A 58 -6.12 31.91 2.89
N GLU A 59 -6.74 32.16 4.04
CA GLU A 59 -6.71 33.44 4.72
C GLU A 59 -5.26 33.86 5.10
N TRP A 60 -4.51 32.94 5.72
CA TRP A 60 -3.11 33.19 6.08
C TRP A 60 -2.20 33.37 4.87
N ALA A 61 -2.43 32.63 3.79
CA ALA A 61 -1.68 32.77 2.55
C ALA A 61 -1.96 34.10 1.86
N ALA A 62 -3.24 34.51 1.81
CA ALA A 62 -3.65 35.83 1.25
C ALA A 62 -2.98 36.98 2.01
N GLU A 63 -3.06 36.94 3.33
CA GLU A 63 -2.44 37.94 4.19
C GLU A 63 -0.91 37.97 4.02
N ARG A 64 -0.24 36.82 4.05
CA ARG A 64 1.21 36.73 3.91
C ARG A 64 1.71 37.15 2.53
N ALA A 65 0.91 36.91 1.49
CA ALA A 65 1.20 37.36 0.12
C ALA A 65 0.81 38.81 -0.17
N GLY A 66 0.08 39.47 0.72
CA GLY A 66 -0.47 40.82 0.49
C GLY A 66 -1.55 40.85 -0.61
N LEU A 67 -2.27 39.73 -0.80
CA LEU A 67 -3.31 39.56 -1.83
C LEU A 67 -4.69 39.60 -1.20
N PRO A 68 -5.72 40.10 -1.90
CA PRO A 68 -7.09 39.95 -1.43
C PRO A 68 -7.52 38.49 -1.47
N LEU A 69 -8.28 38.03 -0.47
CA LEU A 69 -8.69 36.60 -0.33
C LEU A 69 -9.40 36.06 -1.57
N TRP A 70 -10.29 36.87 -2.17
CA TRP A 70 -11.02 36.47 -3.38
C TRP A 70 -10.08 36.09 -4.54
N LEU A 71 -8.92 36.76 -4.68
CA LEU A 71 -7.96 36.43 -5.73
C LEU A 71 -7.29 35.07 -5.50
N VAL A 72 -6.98 34.74 -4.25
CA VAL A 72 -6.46 33.40 -3.88
C VAL A 72 -7.50 32.32 -4.16
N GLU A 73 -8.77 32.62 -3.85
CA GLU A 73 -9.89 31.67 -4.10
C GLU A 73 -10.15 31.43 -5.58
N GLU A 74 -10.06 32.45 -6.41
CA GLU A 74 -10.18 32.33 -7.88
C GLU A 74 -8.94 31.67 -8.53
N SER A 75 -7.76 31.85 -7.95
CA SER A 75 -6.53 31.21 -8.44
C SER A 75 -6.51 29.70 -8.21
N TYR A 76 -7.10 29.23 -7.13
CA TYR A 76 -7.10 27.81 -6.77
C TYR A 76 -7.75 26.90 -7.82
N PRO A 77 -8.93 27.16 -8.38
CA PRO A 77 -9.51 26.34 -9.45
C PRO A 77 -8.67 26.33 -10.74
N VAL A 78 -7.93 27.40 -11.00
CA VAL A 78 -7.06 27.52 -12.19
C VAL A 78 -5.83 26.63 -12.05
N VAL A 79 -5.18 26.68 -10.88
CA VAL A 79 -4.01 25.82 -10.58
C VAL A 79 -4.43 24.35 -10.36
N GLY A 80 -5.61 24.13 -9.78
CA GLY A 80 -6.16 22.80 -9.52
C GLY A 80 -5.68 22.15 -8.22
N ASP A 81 -4.73 22.74 -7.51
CA ASP A 81 -4.18 22.27 -6.24
C ASP A 81 -3.92 23.40 -5.24
N LEU A 82 -4.55 23.31 -4.07
CA LEU A 82 -4.43 24.35 -3.05
C LEU A 82 -2.99 24.47 -2.49
N ALA A 83 -2.30 23.35 -2.31
CA ALA A 83 -0.94 23.35 -1.77
C ALA A 83 0.03 24.04 -2.75
N GLU A 84 -0.15 23.78 -4.03
CA GLU A 84 0.61 24.42 -5.10
C GLU A 84 0.26 25.91 -5.22
N THR A 85 -1.03 26.25 -5.22
CA THR A 85 -1.49 27.65 -5.25
C THR A 85 -0.85 28.46 -4.15
N ILE A 86 -0.88 27.97 -2.90
CA ILE A 86 -0.24 28.64 -1.76
C ILE A 86 1.27 28.77 -1.98
N ALA A 87 1.94 27.71 -2.41
CA ALA A 87 3.38 27.75 -2.63
C ALA A 87 3.81 28.80 -3.69
N LEU A 88 2.98 28.98 -4.73
CA LEU A 88 3.23 29.93 -5.82
C LEU A 88 3.01 31.39 -5.45
N ILE A 89 2.01 31.67 -4.61
CA ILE A 89 1.67 33.08 -4.26
C ILE A 89 2.52 33.66 -3.12
N LEU A 90 3.13 32.80 -2.30
CA LEU A 90 3.92 33.23 -1.16
C LEU A 90 5.21 33.93 -1.60
N PRO A 91 5.64 35.01 -0.92
CA PRO A 91 6.90 35.66 -1.21
C PRO A 91 8.09 34.71 -0.99
N PRO A 92 9.28 35.05 -1.56
CA PRO A 92 10.48 34.24 -1.35
C PRO A 92 10.74 33.99 0.14
N PRO A 93 11.31 32.80 0.50
CA PRO A 93 11.62 32.50 1.89
C PRO A 93 12.67 33.47 2.44
N THR A 94 12.52 33.89 3.70
CA THR A 94 13.45 34.79 4.38
C THR A 94 14.51 34.06 5.19
N ARG A 95 14.35 32.76 5.38
CA ARG A 95 15.23 31.86 6.16
C ARG A 95 15.44 30.55 5.41
N GLY A 96 16.44 29.78 5.82
CA GLY A 96 16.60 28.38 5.43
C GLY A 96 16.20 27.44 6.55
N SER A 97 15.97 26.19 6.22
CA SER A 97 15.75 25.14 7.21
C SER A 97 16.48 23.85 6.81
N ASP A 98 17.17 23.25 7.79
CA ASP A 98 17.79 21.94 7.67
C ASP A 98 16.98 20.84 8.37
N ARG A 99 15.75 21.15 8.82
CA ARG A 99 14.84 20.17 9.42
C ARG A 99 14.57 19.03 8.45
N SER A 100 14.62 17.82 8.98
CA SER A 100 14.29 16.59 8.27
C SER A 100 12.79 16.50 7.93
N LEU A 101 12.36 15.52 7.13
CA LEU A 101 10.95 15.24 6.93
C LEU A 101 10.28 14.87 8.27
N ALA A 102 10.94 14.04 9.07
CA ALA A 102 10.43 13.62 10.37
C ALA A 102 10.21 14.81 11.32
N ASP A 103 11.12 15.77 11.37
CA ASP A 103 10.97 17.00 12.18
C ASP A 103 9.75 17.80 11.75
N TRP A 104 9.53 17.98 10.46
CA TRP A 104 8.36 18.68 9.94
C TRP A 104 7.06 17.95 10.27
N ILE A 105 7.06 16.62 10.21
CA ILE A 105 5.90 15.84 10.59
C ILE A 105 5.65 15.91 12.11
N ALA A 106 6.69 15.93 12.91
CA ALA A 106 6.57 16.16 14.36
C ALA A 106 5.92 17.52 14.66
N LEU A 107 6.34 18.59 13.98
CA LEU A 107 5.69 19.90 14.05
C LEU A 107 4.20 19.79 13.68
N LEU A 108 3.88 19.20 12.52
CA LEU A 108 2.50 19.07 12.05
C LEU A 108 1.60 18.30 13.04
N ARG A 109 2.13 17.31 13.71
CA ARG A 109 1.42 16.56 14.75
C ARG A 109 1.18 17.41 15.99
N GLY A 110 2.19 18.20 16.40
CA GLY A 110 2.11 19.11 17.56
C GLY A 110 1.12 20.28 17.37
N LEU A 111 0.83 20.69 16.12
CA LEU A 111 -0.12 21.79 15.85
C LEU A 111 -1.51 21.54 16.45
N ARG A 112 -1.92 20.31 16.69
CA ARG A 112 -3.23 19.99 17.23
C ARG A 112 -3.37 20.40 18.71
N ASP A 113 -2.28 20.41 19.43
CA ASP A 113 -2.24 20.69 20.86
C ASP A 113 -1.98 22.19 21.13
N MET A 114 -1.79 22.98 20.05
CA MET A 114 -1.56 24.42 20.11
C MET A 114 -2.89 25.19 19.98
N ASP A 115 -2.93 26.39 20.55
CA ASP A 115 -4.01 27.35 20.27
C ASP A 115 -3.93 27.90 18.84
N ALA A 116 -4.95 28.65 18.41
CA ALA A 116 -5.06 29.12 17.04
C ALA A 116 -3.94 30.10 16.64
N GLU A 117 -3.50 30.95 17.58
CA GLU A 117 -2.45 31.94 17.33
C GLU A 117 -1.09 31.27 17.18
N ALA A 118 -0.77 30.34 18.06
CA ALA A 118 0.46 29.54 18.01
C ALA A 118 0.52 28.69 16.73
N ARG A 119 -0.59 28.04 16.35
CA ARG A 119 -0.67 27.29 15.08
C ARG A 119 -0.38 28.15 13.86
N ARG A 120 -1.00 29.35 13.81
CA ARG A 120 -0.78 30.29 12.73
C ARG A 120 0.69 30.74 12.67
N ALA A 121 1.27 31.08 13.81
CA ALA A 121 2.67 31.51 13.89
C ALA A 121 3.63 30.42 13.39
N GLU A 122 3.43 29.16 13.76
CA GLU A 122 4.25 28.03 13.30
C GLU A 122 4.14 27.79 11.80
N VAL A 123 2.94 27.89 11.22
CA VAL A 123 2.74 27.71 9.78
C VAL A 123 3.41 28.85 8.99
N LEU A 124 3.26 30.12 9.42
CA LEU A 124 3.91 31.25 8.78
C LEU A 124 5.45 31.12 8.88
N ALA A 125 5.97 30.71 10.05
CA ALA A 125 7.40 30.46 10.22
C ALA A 125 7.91 29.32 9.31
N ALA A 126 7.11 28.27 9.10
CA ALA A 126 7.43 27.18 8.16
C ALA A 126 7.49 27.70 6.72
N TRP A 127 6.51 28.51 6.30
CA TRP A 127 6.52 29.13 4.97
C TRP A 127 7.71 30.05 4.75
N ASP A 128 8.16 30.76 5.77
CA ASP A 128 9.34 31.62 5.70
C ASP A 128 10.67 30.85 5.65
N ALA A 129 10.67 29.61 6.10
CA ALA A 129 11.85 28.74 6.17
C ALA A 129 12.01 27.77 5.01
N LEU A 130 10.93 27.48 4.28
CA LEU A 130 10.90 26.49 3.19
C LEU A 130 10.98 27.18 1.82
N ASP A 131 11.75 26.59 0.90
CA ASP A 131 11.72 26.94 -0.51
C ASP A 131 10.40 26.49 -1.18
N ALA A 132 10.20 26.81 -2.44
CA ALA A 132 8.95 26.54 -3.15
C ALA A 132 8.55 25.04 -3.14
N GLU A 133 9.50 24.14 -3.35
CA GLU A 133 9.26 22.69 -3.32
C GLU A 133 8.91 22.21 -1.91
N GLY A 134 9.68 22.66 -0.92
CA GLY A 134 9.42 22.35 0.50
C GLY A 134 8.06 22.88 0.97
N ARG A 135 7.66 24.09 0.57
CA ARG A 135 6.33 24.66 0.85
C ARG A 135 5.22 23.84 0.22
N PHE A 136 5.39 23.44 -1.03
CA PHE A 136 4.42 22.59 -1.70
C PHE A 136 4.20 21.28 -0.91
N ILE A 137 5.28 20.60 -0.53
CA ILE A 137 5.19 19.36 0.26
C ILE A 137 4.56 19.62 1.63
N PHE A 138 4.99 20.65 2.34
CA PHE A 138 4.45 21.02 3.64
C PHE A 138 2.95 21.30 3.57
N ASN A 139 2.50 22.05 2.57
CA ASN A 139 1.09 22.34 2.33
C ASN A 139 0.30 21.09 1.94
N LYS A 140 0.88 20.16 1.18
CA LYS A 140 0.28 18.85 0.89
C LYS A 140 0.05 18.03 2.17
N LEU A 141 1.00 18.06 3.10
CA LEU A 141 0.85 17.40 4.41
C LEU A 141 -0.24 18.08 5.25
N LEU A 142 -0.35 19.40 5.24
CA LEU A 142 -1.40 20.15 5.94
C LEU A 142 -2.80 19.88 5.35
N THR A 143 -2.94 19.93 4.03
CA THR A 143 -4.24 19.77 3.34
C THR A 143 -4.69 18.33 3.23
N GLY A 144 -3.76 17.40 3.36
CA GLY A 144 -4.03 15.96 3.21
C GLY A 144 -4.27 15.52 1.76
N GLY A 145 -4.00 16.36 0.78
CA GLY A 145 -4.14 16.11 -0.66
C GLY A 145 -3.01 15.26 -1.25
N TRP A 146 -2.58 14.19 -0.58
CA TRP A 146 -1.43 13.38 -0.96
C TRP A 146 -1.74 12.37 -2.07
N ARG A 147 -1.65 12.78 -3.32
CA ARG A 147 -1.82 11.93 -4.50
C ARG A 147 -0.59 12.04 -5.39
N ILE A 148 0.45 11.27 -5.10
CA ILE A 148 1.76 11.33 -5.79
C ILE A 148 2.01 10.04 -6.55
N GLY A 149 1.07 9.49 -7.25
CA GLY A 149 1.27 8.41 -8.24
C GLY A 149 2.22 7.26 -7.83
N VAL A 150 2.34 6.95 -6.53
CA VAL A 150 3.10 5.82 -5.99
C VAL A 150 2.12 4.80 -5.45
N SER A 151 2.03 3.64 -6.11
CA SER A 151 1.24 2.52 -5.64
C SER A 151 1.99 1.74 -4.55
N GLN A 152 1.26 0.99 -3.74
CA GLN A 152 1.87 0.10 -2.74
C GLN A 152 2.84 -0.90 -3.39
N LYS A 153 2.50 -1.45 -4.56
CA LYS A 153 3.38 -2.36 -5.32
C LYS A 153 4.68 -1.67 -5.74
N LEU A 154 4.61 -0.40 -6.16
CA LEU A 154 5.81 0.36 -6.51
C LEU A 154 6.71 0.59 -5.28
N MET A 155 6.10 0.93 -4.14
CA MET A 155 6.80 1.09 -2.86
C MET A 155 7.49 -0.21 -2.43
N THR A 156 6.77 -1.32 -2.46
CA THR A 156 7.28 -2.66 -2.13
C THR A 156 8.50 -3.02 -2.98
N ARG A 157 8.42 -2.79 -4.29
CA ARG A 157 9.53 -3.03 -5.24
C ARG A 157 10.74 -2.15 -4.95
N ALA A 158 10.53 -0.88 -4.65
CA ALA A 158 11.61 0.04 -4.31
C ALA A 158 12.30 -0.34 -3.00
N LEU A 159 11.54 -0.74 -1.99
CA LEU A 159 12.07 -1.24 -0.72
C LEU A 159 12.85 -2.54 -0.89
N ALA A 160 12.30 -3.50 -1.65
CA ALA A 160 12.98 -4.76 -1.96
C ALA A 160 14.35 -4.51 -2.61
N ARG A 161 14.40 -3.59 -3.58
CA ARG A 161 15.65 -3.19 -4.24
C ARG A 161 16.64 -2.50 -3.29
N ALA A 162 16.16 -1.61 -2.43
CA ALA A 162 17.01 -0.87 -1.49
C ALA A 162 17.59 -1.73 -0.37
N THR A 163 16.85 -2.78 0.05
CA THR A 163 17.20 -3.63 1.19
C THR A 163 17.79 -4.99 0.79
N GLY A 164 17.78 -5.34 -0.51
CA GLY A 164 18.18 -6.67 -0.98
C GLY A 164 17.21 -7.79 -0.62
N ARG A 165 15.98 -7.46 -0.18
CA ARG A 165 14.94 -8.42 0.19
C ARG A 165 13.98 -8.69 -0.96
N THR A 166 13.08 -9.65 -0.81
CA THR A 166 12.07 -9.97 -1.84
C THR A 166 10.87 -9.01 -1.78
N GLU A 167 10.18 -8.80 -2.90
CA GLU A 167 8.94 -8.02 -2.95
C GLU A 167 7.86 -8.61 -2.03
N ALA A 168 7.74 -9.95 -1.96
CA ALA A 168 6.78 -10.63 -1.09
C ALA A 168 7.06 -10.38 0.40
N GLU A 169 8.33 -10.38 0.80
CA GLU A 169 8.72 -10.04 2.17
C GLU A 169 8.40 -8.60 2.51
N MET A 170 8.71 -7.65 1.63
CA MET A 170 8.37 -6.24 1.84
C MET A 170 6.87 -6.01 1.85
N ALA A 171 6.11 -6.67 0.98
CA ALA A 171 4.65 -6.60 1.00
C ALA A 171 4.11 -7.03 2.37
N HIS A 172 4.59 -8.15 2.89
CA HIS A 172 4.18 -8.63 4.21
C HIS A 172 4.51 -7.62 5.32
N ARG A 173 5.76 -7.10 5.36
CA ARG A 173 6.22 -6.15 6.40
C ARG A 173 5.42 -4.84 6.42
N LEU A 174 4.92 -4.40 5.27
CA LEU A 174 4.08 -3.20 5.18
C LEU A 174 2.62 -3.43 5.56
N MET A 175 2.22 -4.69 5.73
CA MET A 175 0.87 -5.04 6.17
C MET A 175 0.69 -4.83 7.67
N GLY A 176 -0.57 -4.94 8.10
CA GLY A 176 -0.92 -4.83 9.51
C GLY A 176 -1.03 -3.40 10.02
N ALA A 177 -1.29 -3.29 11.31
CA ALA A 177 -1.58 -2.04 11.99
C ALA A 177 -0.32 -1.45 12.64
N TRP A 178 0.70 -1.15 11.84
CA TRP A 178 1.86 -0.41 12.34
C TRP A 178 1.61 1.09 12.26
N GLU A 179 2.11 1.81 13.25
CA GLU A 179 1.99 3.26 13.35
C GLU A 179 3.39 3.90 13.31
N PRO A 180 3.65 4.84 12.39
CA PRO A 180 4.98 5.43 12.25
C PRO A 180 5.46 6.21 13.48
N ALA A 181 4.52 6.53 14.38
CA ALA A 181 4.84 7.21 15.64
C ALA A 181 5.43 6.30 16.74
N THR A 182 5.21 5.00 16.61
CA THR A 182 5.59 4.00 17.65
C THR A 182 6.42 2.87 17.07
N THR A 183 6.66 2.86 15.77
CA THR A 183 7.47 1.88 15.05
C THR A 183 8.81 2.51 14.68
N THR A 184 9.85 1.71 14.53
CA THR A 184 11.14 2.15 13.97
C THR A 184 11.37 1.53 12.60
N TRP A 185 12.25 2.13 11.80
CA TRP A 185 12.68 1.55 10.51
C TRP A 185 13.22 0.13 10.68
N HIS A 186 14.09 -0.04 11.68
CA HIS A 186 14.66 -1.35 11.99
C HIS A 186 13.58 -2.39 12.28
N ALA A 187 12.63 -2.07 13.16
CA ALA A 187 11.55 -3.00 13.52
C ALA A 187 10.63 -3.33 12.33
N LEU A 188 10.35 -2.36 11.47
CA LEU A 188 9.46 -2.56 10.32
C LEU A 188 10.13 -3.29 9.15
N ILE A 189 11.38 -2.95 8.85
CA ILE A 189 12.03 -3.32 7.58
C ILE A 189 13.20 -4.29 7.79
N GLU A 190 14.01 -4.14 8.83
CA GLU A 190 15.29 -4.83 8.96
C GLU A 190 15.25 -6.03 9.92
N ALA A 191 14.45 -5.97 10.99
CA ALA A 191 14.39 -7.03 11.98
C ALA A 191 14.08 -8.38 11.33
N GLU A 192 14.74 -9.43 11.78
CA GLU A 192 14.38 -10.78 11.41
C GLU A 192 13.02 -11.10 12.03
N ASP A 193 12.02 -11.32 11.18
CA ASP A 193 10.67 -11.65 11.60
C ASP A 193 10.35 -13.09 11.18
N ALA A 194 10.38 -14.00 12.14
CA ALA A 194 10.02 -15.40 11.90
C ALA A 194 8.58 -15.54 11.40
N ALA A 195 7.67 -14.65 11.83
CA ALA A 195 6.29 -14.64 11.36
C ALA A 195 6.18 -14.28 9.87
N ALA A 196 7.14 -13.51 9.32
CA ALA A 196 7.16 -13.19 7.89
C ALA A 196 7.33 -14.45 7.02
N ASP A 197 8.16 -15.40 7.48
CA ASP A 197 8.38 -16.64 6.76
C ASP A 197 7.15 -17.57 6.80
N LEU A 198 6.43 -17.59 7.92
CA LEU A 198 5.21 -18.40 8.07
C LEU A 198 4.09 -17.94 7.12
N SER A 199 3.95 -16.65 6.89
CA SER A 199 2.89 -16.11 6.04
C SER A 199 3.26 -16.04 4.56
N ARG A 200 4.53 -16.24 4.18
CA ARG A 200 5.02 -16.01 2.82
C ARG A 200 4.33 -16.90 1.80
N PRO A 201 3.69 -16.29 0.76
CA PRO A 201 3.12 -17.06 -0.32
C PRO A 201 4.21 -17.59 -1.26
N TYR A 202 3.89 -18.62 -1.98
CA TYR A 202 4.68 -19.04 -3.14
C TYR A 202 4.40 -18.11 -4.34
N PRO A 203 5.34 -18.00 -5.28
CA PRO A 203 5.10 -17.26 -6.52
C PRO A 203 3.86 -17.79 -7.25
N PHE A 204 2.96 -16.88 -7.64
CA PHE A 204 1.79 -17.26 -8.42
C PHE A 204 2.18 -17.59 -9.86
N CYS A 205 1.85 -18.78 -10.32
CA CYS A 205 1.97 -19.12 -11.73
C CYS A 205 0.97 -18.31 -12.55
N LEU A 206 1.44 -17.58 -13.56
CA LEU A 206 0.58 -16.77 -14.41
C LEU A 206 0.10 -17.60 -15.60
N ALA A 207 -1.21 -17.60 -15.83
CA ALA A 207 -1.78 -18.14 -17.04
C ALA A 207 -1.53 -17.19 -18.21
N HIS A 208 -1.20 -17.75 -19.36
CA HIS A 208 -1.09 -17.04 -20.63
C HIS A 208 -2.33 -17.30 -21.48
N GLN A 209 -2.68 -16.34 -22.31
CA GLN A 209 -3.72 -16.54 -23.30
C GLN A 209 -3.22 -17.58 -24.31
N LEU A 210 -4.12 -18.46 -24.72
CA LEU A 210 -3.89 -19.34 -25.84
C LEU A 210 -4.23 -18.57 -27.12
N ASP A 211 -3.23 -18.34 -27.97
CA ASP A 211 -3.39 -17.55 -29.20
C ASP A 211 -4.04 -18.39 -30.32
N ASP A 212 -3.75 -19.68 -30.35
CA ASP A 212 -4.32 -20.66 -31.28
C ASP A 212 -5.40 -21.49 -30.60
N GLY A 213 -6.15 -22.30 -31.36
CA GLY A 213 -7.16 -23.19 -30.83
C GLY A 213 -6.57 -24.29 -29.90
N PRO A 214 -7.40 -24.96 -29.07
CA PRO A 214 -6.95 -26.02 -28.16
C PRO A 214 -6.19 -27.17 -28.85
N GLU A 215 -6.44 -27.41 -30.14
CA GLU A 215 -5.80 -28.43 -31.00
C GLU A 215 -4.28 -28.17 -31.15
N SER A 216 -3.83 -26.93 -30.95
CA SER A 216 -2.40 -26.57 -30.98
C SER A 216 -1.62 -27.10 -29.78
N LEU A 217 -2.31 -27.49 -28.71
CA LEU A 217 -1.71 -27.97 -27.46
C LEU A 217 -1.21 -29.41 -27.53
N GLY A 218 -1.52 -30.15 -28.61
CA GLY A 218 -1.13 -31.54 -28.76
C GLY A 218 -2.13 -32.53 -28.15
N ALA A 219 -1.65 -33.60 -27.51
CA ALA A 219 -2.51 -34.67 -27.04
C ALA A 219 -3.34 -34.27 -25.80
N PRO A 220 -4.67 -34.45 -25.81
CA PRO A 220 -5.54 -33.99 -24.71
C PRO A 220 -5.19 -34.60 -23.33
N GLN A 221 -4.61 -35.77 -23.30
CA GLN A 221 -4.19 -36.46 -22.05
C GLN A 221 -3.04 -35.72 -21.32
N ASP A 222 -2.30 -34.90 -22.02
CA ASP A 222 -1.18 -34.13 -21.45
C ASP A 222 -1.66 -32.82 -20.79
N TRP A 223 -2.95 -32.53 -20.86
CA TRP A 223 -3.55 -31.28 -20.39
C TRP A 223 -4.71 -31.53 -19.45
N ARG A 224 -4.95 -30.56 -18.56
CA ARG A 224 -6.13 -30.54 -17.70
C ARG A 224 -6.96 -29.31 -17.99
N ALA A 225 -8.22 -29.50 -18.33
CA ALA A 225 -9.20 -28.44 -18.47
C ALA A 225 -9.85 -28.16 -17.12
N GLU A 226 -9.93 -26.90 -16.73
CA GLU A 226 -10.53 -26.44 -15.48
C GLU A 226 -11.49 -25.29 -15.73
N TRP A 227 -12.47 -25.14 -14.83
CA TRP A 227 -13.35 -23.98 -14.87
C TRP A 227 -12.54 -22.71 -14.60
N LYS A 228 -12.73 -21.70 -15.46
CA LYS A 228 -12.22 -20.37 -15.21
C LYS A 228 -13.21 -19.61 -14.34
N TRP A 229 -13.07 -19.79 -13.04
CA TRP A 229 -13.89 -19.10 -12.07
C TRP A 229 -13.67 -17.60 -12.13
N ASP A 230 -14.73 -16.81 -11.86
CA ASP A 230 -14.68 -15.36 -11.75
C ASP A 230 -14.67 -14.95 -10.27
N GLY A 231 -13.49 -14.92 -9.69
CA GLY A 231 -13.26 -14.65 -8.28
C GLY A 231 -11.96 -13.89 -8.03
N ILE A 232 -11.30 -14.20 -6.93
CA ILE A 232 -9.97 -13.70 -6.60
C ILE A 232 -9.04 -14.89 -6.44
N ARG A 233 -8.04 -14.98 -7.32
CA ARG A 233 -6.98 -15.95 -7.13
C ARG A 233 -6.21 -15.65 -5.86
N GLY A 234 -6.09 -16.63 -4.99
CA GLY A 234 -5.42 -16.52 -3.71
C GLY A 234 -4.74 -17.80 -3.27
N GLN A 235 -3.77 -17.64 -2.40
CA GLN A 235 -3.16 -18.76 -1.67
C GLN A 235 -3.64 -18.74 -0.22
N LEU A 236 -4.18 -19.88 0.22
CA LEU A 236 -4.46 -20.15 1.61
C LEU A 236 -3.26 -20.89 2.20
N ILE A 237 -2.67 -20.33 3.24
CA ILE A 237 -1.47 -20.82 3.92
C ILE A 237 -1.86 -21.21 5.33
N LEU A 238 -1.55 -22.42 5.74
CA LEU A 238 -1.76 -22.92 7.11
C LEU A 238 -0.42 -23.33 7.69
N ARG A 239 0.17 -22.50 8.54
CA ARG A 239 1.46 -22.79 9.19
C ARG A 239 1.42 -22.37 10.65
N ASP A 240 2.05 -23.17 11.51
CA ASP A 240 2.17 -22.90 12.96
C ASP A 240 0.84 -22.51 13.63
N GLY A 241 -0.25 -23.23 13.31
CA GLY A 241 -1.58 -22.96 13.86
C GLY A 241 -2.23 -21.67 13.39
N GLN A 242 -1.57 -20.91 12.53
CA GLN A 242 -2.08 -19.67 11.93
C GLN A 242 -2.59 -19.92 10.51
N HIS A 243 -3.38 -18.99 9.99
CA HIS A 243 -3.78 -19.00 8.58
C HIS A 243 -3.56 -17.64 7.96
N PHE A 244 -3.16 -17.65 6.70
CA PHE A 244 -2.95 -16.45 5.90
C PHE A 244 -3.59 -16.64 4.53
N VAL A 245 -4.15 -15.55 4.01
CA VAL A 245 -4.74 -15.52 2.68
C VAL A 245 -4.09 -14.42 1.88
N TRP A 246 -3.38 -14.77 0.82
CA TRP A 246 -2.74 -13.84 -0.10
C TRP A 246 -3.47 -13.81 -1.43
N SER A 247 -3.65 -12.62 -2.00
CA SER A 247 -4.12 -12.48 -3.38
C SER A 247 -2.96 -12.56 -4.38
N ARG A 248 -3.28 -12.83 -5.65
CA ARG A 248 -2.30 -12.78 -6.76
C ARG A 248 -1.58 -11.42 -6.87
N GLY A 249 -2.20 -10.36 -6.40
CA GLY A 249 -1.61 -9.02 -6.35
C GLY A 249 -0.63 -8.81 -5.20
N GLU A 250 -0.27 -9.87 -4.47
CA GLU A 250 0.59 -9.83 -3.29
C GLU A 250 0.03 -8.94 -2.17
N GLU A 251 -1.28 -9.01 -1.97
CA GLU A 251 -1.96 -8.36 -0.87
C GLU A 251 -2.42 -9.41 0.15
N LEU A 252 -2.08 -9.22 1.44
CA LEU A 252 -2.57 -10.05 2.52
C LEU A 252 -4.05 -9.71 2.78
N MET A 253 -4.93 -10.68 2.62
CA MET A 253 -6.37 -10.52 2.67
C MET A 253 -7.05 -11.31 3.79
N THR A 254 -6.29 -11.84 4.73
CA THR A 254 -6.78 -12.70 5.82
C THR A 254 -8.00 -12.13 6.52
N ASP A 255 -7.96 -10.85 6.90
CA ASP A 255 -9.07 -10.18 7.61
C ASP A 255 -10.34 -10.00 6.77
N ARG A 256 -10.23 -10.12 5.45
CA ARG A 256 -11.36 -10.00 4.52
C ARG A 256 -12.11 -11.32 4.32
N PHE A 257 -11.46 -12.43 4.67
CA PHE A 257 -11.99 -13.78 4.49
C PHE A 257 -11.89 -14.63 5.78
N PRO A 258 -12.45 -14.16 6.90
CA PRO A 258 -12.31 -14.84 8.19
C PRO A 258 -12.89 -16.27 8.19
N GLU A 259 -13.83 -16.59 7.28
CA GLU A 259 -14.41 -17.92 7.16
C GLU A 259 -13.38 -18.97 6.73
N LEU A 260 -12.33 -18.57 5.99
CA LEU A 260 -11.26 -19.48 5.55
C LEU A 260 -10.39 -19.97 6.71
N ALA A 261 -10.49 -19.33 7.89
CA ALA A 261 -9.87 -19.83 9.11
C ALA A 261 -10.31 -21.26 9.47
N ARG A 262 -11.55 -21.64 9.09
CA ARG A 262 -12.09 -22.99 9.32
C ARG A 262 -11.32 -24.09 8.58
N ALA A 263 -10.53 -23.75 7.58
CA ALA A 263 -9.69 -24.72 6.91
C ALA A 263 -8.71 -25.43 7.88
N ARG A 264 -8.33 -24.78 8.98
CA ARG A 264 -7.52 -25.39 10.05
C ARG A 264 -8.19 -26.55 10.76
N ASP A 265 -9.51 -26.66 10.67
CA ASP A 265 -10.29 -27.71 11.35
C ASP A 265 -10.21 -29.05 10.62
N PHE A 266 -9.83 -29.04 9.32
CA PHE A 266 -9.85 -30.22 8.47
C PHE A 266 -8.64 -30.40 7.55
N LEU A 267 -7.79 -29.37 7.39
CA LEU A 267 -6.54 -29.49 6.65
C LEU A 267 -5.34 -29.59 7.60
N PRO A 268 -4.33 -30.38 7.27
CA PRO A 268 -3.14 -30.53 8.10
C PRO A 268 -2.35 -29.22 8.19
N PRO A 269 -1.64 -28.97 9.33
CA PRO A 269 -0.66 -27.89 9.40
C PRO A 269 0.43 -28.04 8.33
N GLY A 270 0.96 -26.91 7.84
CA GLY A 270 1.95 -26.92 6.75
C GLY A 270 1.30 -27.15 5.38
N THR A 271 0.05 -26.75 5.21
CA THR A 271 -0.66 -26.83 3.92
C THR A 271 -0.68 -25.45 3.25
N VAL A 272 -0.32 -25.41 1.97
CA VAL A 272 -0.51 -24.23 1.11
C VAL A 272 -1.27 -24.61 -0.15
N ILE A 273 -2.42 -23.99 -0.33
CA ILE A 273 -3.33 -24.23 -1.46
C ILE A 273 -3.42 -23.00 -2.33
N ASP A 274 -3.28 -23.16 -3.64
CA ASP A 274 -3.63 -22.14 -4.64
C ASP A 274 -5.05 -22.41 -5.14
N GLY A 275 -5.87 -21.37 -5.23
CA GLY A 275 -7.27 -21.52 -5.61
C GLY A 275 -7.92 -20.19 -5.95
N GLU A 276 -9.20 -20.27 -6.32
CA GLU A 276 -10.02 -19.09 -6.55
C GLU A 276 -10.98 -18.87 -5.38
N ILE A 277 -10.92 -17.70 -4.76
CA ILE A 277 -11.85 -17.31 -3.70
C ILE A 277 -13.11 -16.79 -4.38
N LEU A 278 -14.23 -17.41 -4.08
CA LEU A 278 -15.53 -17.12 -4.67
C LEU A 278 -16.52 -16.70 -3.57
N ALA A 279 -17.39 -15.74 -3.87
CA ALA A 279 -18.61 -15.60 -3.08
C ALA A 279 -19.52 -16.82 -3.40
N TRP A 280 -19.94 -17.54 -2.36
CA TRP A 280 -20.61 -18.84 -2.55
C TRP A 280 -21.77 -19.04 -1.57
N ARG A 281 -22.96 -19.29 -2.11
CA ARG A 281 -24.15 -19.70 -1.33
C ARG A 281 -24.96 -20.65 -2.21
N ASP A 282 -24.94 -21.94 -1.89
CA ASP A 282 -25.60 -22.97 -2.70
C ASP A 282 -25.17 -23.02 -4.17
N GLY A 283 -24.06 -22.31 -4.48
CA GLY A 283 -23.49 -22.09 -5.80
C GLY A 283 -22.69 -20.77 -5.84
N PRO A 284 -21.94 -20.53 -6.94
CA PRO A 284 -21.17 -19.30 -7.10
C PRO A 284 -22.09 -18.10 -7.25
N LEU A 285 -21.83 -17.04 -6.47
CA LEU A 285 -22.48 -15.75 -6.62
C LEU A 285 -21.70 -14.88 -7.64
N PRO A 286 -22.36 -13.88 -8.24
CA PRO A 286 -21.69 -12.94 -9.13
C PRO A 286 -20.52 -12.24 -8.44
N PHE A 287 -19.44 -11.95 -9.18
CA PHE A 287 -18.22 -11.32 -8.67
C PHE A 287 -18.45 -10.00 -7.92
N ASN A 288 -19.48 -9.23 -8.28
CA ASN A 288 -19.83 -8.00 -7.59
C ASN A 288 -20.18 -8.21 -6.09
N ALA A 289 -20.65 -9.40 -5.70
CA ALA A 289 -20.87 -9.74 -4.30
C ALA A 289 -19.55 -9.81 -3.54
N LEU A 290 -18.51 -10.37 -4.17
CA LEU A 290 -17.16 -10.46 -3.61
C LEU A 290 -16.49 -9.08 -3.56
N GLN A 291 -16.66 -8.24 -4.59
CA GLN A 291 -16.10 -6.88 -4.64
C GLN A 291 -16.51 -6.02 -3.45
N LYS A 292 -17.74 -6.17 -2.95
CA LYS A 292 -18.24 -5.44 -1.78
C LYS A 292 -17.42 -5.75 -0.50
N ARG A 293 -16.78 -6.90 -0.45
CA ARG A 293 -15.91 -7.31 0.68
C ARG A 293 -14.48 -6.78 0.53
N ILE A 294 -13.93 -6.85 -0.67
CA ILE A 294 -12.52 -6.54 -0.96
C ILE A 294 -12.18 -5.09 -0.59
N GLY A 295 -13.06 -4.16 -0.93
CA GLY A 295 -12.85 -2.74 -0.69
C GLY A 295 -12.94 -2.31 0.79
N ARG A 296 -13.19 -3.24 1.71
CA ARG A 296 -13.38 -2.92 3.14
C ARG A 296 -12.19 -3.41 3.96
N LYS A 297 -11.73 -2.60 4.91
CA LYS A 297 -10.70 -3.02 5.88
C LYS A 297 -11.25 -4.07 6.86
N THR A 298 -12.52 -3.96 7.22
CA THR A 298 -13.22 -4.90 8.12
C THR A 298 -14.53 -5.31 7.48
N VAL A 299 -14.84 -6.60 7.51
CA VAL A 299 -16.07 -7.15 6.92
C VAL A 299 -17.15 -7.28 7.99
N PRO A 300 -18.26 -6.53 7.91
CA PRO A 300 -19.35 -6.63 8.88
C PRO A 300 -20.04 -8.00 8.84
N ALA A 301 -20.58 -8.45 9.99
CA ALA A 301 -21.29 -9.73 10.10
C ALA A 301 -22.44 -9.88 9.09
N LYS A 302 -23.12 -8.78 8.75
CA LYS A 302 -24.16 -8.77 7.70
C LYS A 302 -23.59 -9.19 6.35
N LEU A 303 -22.44 -8.65 5.95
CA LEU A 303 -21.82 -8.94 4.66
C LEU A 303 -21.23 -10.35 4.61
N LEU A 304 -20.74 -10.89 5.73
CA LEU A 304 -20.33 -12.30 5.84
C LEU A 304 -21.50 -13.25 5.53
N LYS A 305 -22.73 -12.90 5.95
CA LYS A 305 -23.93 -13.68 5.66
C LYS A 305 -24.45 -13.46 4.23
N GLU A 306 -24.34 -12.25 3.70
CA GLU A 306 -24.83 -11.91 2.35
C GLU A 306 -23.94 -12.48 1.24
N ALA A 307 -22.64 -12.50 1.45
CA ALA A 307 -21.64 -12.99 0.50
C ALA A 307 -20.61 -13.88 1.22
N PRO A 308 -21.01 -15.05 1.75
CA PRO A 308 -20.06 -16.01 2.31
C PRO A 308 -19.10 -16.45 1.23
N VAL A 309 -17.90 -16.92 1.61
CA VAL A 309 -16.89 -17.34 0.63
C VAL A 309 -16.53 -18.82 0.74
N ALA A 310 -16.12 -19.35 -0.40
CA ALA A 310 -15.48 -20.64 -0.53
C ALA A 310 -14.15 -20.47 -1.33
N LEU A 311 -13.21 -21.38 -1.11
CA LEU A 311 -11.99 -21.51 -1.92
C LEU A 311 -12.17 -22.69 -2.87
N ALA A 312 -12.25 -22.42 -4.17
CA ALA A 312 -12.17 -23.43 -5.20
C ALA A 312 -10.68 -23.76 -5.43
N ALA A 313 -10.21 -24.80 -4.72
CA ALA A 313 -8.82 -25.22 -4.76
C ALA A 313 -8.48 -25.95 -6.06
N TYR A 314 -7.36 -25.59 -6.69
CA TYR A 314 -6.89 -26.26 -7.92
C TYR A 314 -5.42 -26.67 -7.89
N ASP A 315 -4.62 -26.24 -6.92
CA ASP A 315 -3.25 -26.73 -6.74
C ASP A 315 -2.86 -26.81 -5.27
N LEU A 316 -2.06 -27.82 -4.92
CA LEU A 316 -1.43 -27.98 -3.62
C LEU A 316 0.06 -27.71 -3.76
N LEU A 317 0.53 -26.68 -3.06
CA LEU A 317 1.91 -26.19 -3.18
C LEU A 317 2.81 -26.69 -2.06
N GLU A 318 2.24 -26.85 -0.86
CA GLU A 318 2.91 -27.38 0.33
C GLU A 318 2.01 -28.39 1.02
N ASP A 319 2.59 -29.51 1.41
CA ASP A 319 1.92 -30.63 2.06
C ASP A 319 2.70 -31.02 3.32
N ALA A 320 2.06 -30.92 4.49
CA ALA A 320 2.67 -31.18 5.79
C ALA A 320 4.03 -30.47 6.00
N GLY A 321 4.13 -29.22 5.56
CA GLY A 321 5.35 -28.39 5.68
C GLY A 321 6.42 -28.64 4.61
N HIS A 322 6.14 -29.49 3.63
CA HIS A 322 7.08 -29.77 2.53
C HIS A 322 6.63 -29.07 1.25
N ASP A 323 7.51 -28.28 0.65
CA ASP A 323 7.30 -27.72 -0.68
C ASP A 323 7.26 -28.84 -1.72
N ILE A 324 6.09 -29.03 -2.34
CA ILE A 324 5.85 -30.08 -3.34
C ILE A 324 5.70 -29.55 -4.77
N ARG A 325 6.01 -28.28 -5.01
CA ARG A 325 5.88 -27.66 -6.34
C ARG A 325 6.73 -28.32 -7.43
N ALA A 326 7.81 -28.98 -7.04
CA ALA A 326 8.64 -29.75 -7.96
C ALA A 326 7.99 -31.06 -8.45
N LEU A 327 6.92 -31.53 -7.78
CA LEU A 327 6.19 -32.71 -8.24
C LEU A 327 5.34 -32.37 -9.48
N PRO A 328 5.08 -33.38 -10.34
CA PRO A 328 4.12 -33.24 -11.44
C PRO A 328 2.75 -32.75 -10.94
N PHE A 329 2.08 -31.94 -11.76
CA PHE A 329 0.79 -31.35 -11.40
C PHE A 329 -0.26 -32.41 -11.00
N ASP A 330 -0.35 -33.52 -11.73
CA ASP A 330 -1.29 -34.60 -11.41
C ASP A 330 -1.01 -35.24 -10.05
N ALA A 331 0.26 -35.38 -9.65
CA ALA A 331 0.62 -35.91 -8.33
C ALA A 331 0.18 -34.93 -7.22
N ARG A 332 0.32 -33.62 -7.41
CA ARG A 332 -0.17 -32.61 -6.47
C ARG A 332 -1.70 -32.59 -6.39
N ARG A 333 -2.38 -32.71 -7.54
CA ARG A 333 -3.84 -32.79 -7.62
C ARG A 333 -4.40 -34.03 -6.94
N ALA A 334 -3.72 -35.16 -7.07
CA ALA A 334 -4.13 -36.41 -6.38
C ALA A 334 -4.05 -36.29 -4.84
N ARG A 335 -3.14 -35.47 -4.33
CA ARG A 335 -3.03 -35.20 -2.88
C ARG A 335 -4.05 -34.14 -2.42
N LEU A 336 -4.48 -33.24 -3.29
CA LEU A 336 -5.48 -32.21 -3.01
C LEU A 336 -6.90 -32.80 -2.95
N ALA A 337 -7.18 -33.88 -3.69
CA ALA A 337 -8.49 -34.51 -3.78
C ALA A 337 -8.78 -35.39 -2.56
#